data_fa41523f8e7dbce9829d1b30769e27a6
#
_entry.id   fa41523f8e7dbce9829d1b30769e27a6
#
_cell.length_a   1.000
_cell.length_b   1.000
_cell.length_c   1.000
_cell.angle_alpha   90.00
_cell.angle_beta   90.00
_cell.angle_gamma   90.00
#
_symmetry.space_group_name_H-M   'P 1'
#
loop_
_entity.id
_entity.type
_entity.pdbx_description
1 polymer ?
#
loop_
_entity_poly.entity_id
_entity_poly.type
_entity_poly.pdbx_seq_one_letter_code
_entity_poly.pdbx_strand_id
1 'polypeptide(L)'
;MRRGPVLLMAAVLCAASLVWLVTLDHRAPPREPGINVADVLGGSPPEGFLRVTTPRRFQFPADHGPHPGFRTEWWYFTGNLATAGGRRFGYQLTFFRVALSPVPVIRPSHWGANDIIMAHFALTDVVGRQFHHFQRFSRSAMGLAGAGGQPLRVWLEDWSATETGDTPWRMRLLAREGDVAVDLTVRAHRPVVLNGEAGLSRKSGEPGNASYYYSLPRMETAGTVTTAGETVAVTGHSWLDREWSTSALGPDQTGWDWFALQLDDGRDVMFYRLRRRDGGTDPWSAGTFVAIDGSYRHLNRDDVKIDVLQWWRSPASGIRYPSRWRLSIPSEHLDLEITPRIPDQELRVAVRYWEGAVQVKSRAPGGTGGSGYVEMTGYGGKGVSAN
;
A
#
# COMPACT_ATOMS: atom_id res chain seq x y z
N MET A 1 31.07 44.48 52.14
CA MET A 1 30.61 44.45 50.75
C MET A 1 29.71 43.21 50.57
N ARG A 2 28.41 43.43 50.34
CA ARG A 2 27.37 42.34 50.31
C ARG A 2 27.35 41.69 48.96
N ARG A 3 27.96 40.48 48.82
CA ARG A 3 27.92 39.65 47.58
C ARG A 3 26.77 38.64 47.56
N GLY A 4 25.90 38.61 48.59
CA GLY A 4 24.81 37.60 48.70
C GLY A 4 23.64 37.71 47.67
N PRO A 5 23.09 38.91 47.39
CA PRO A 5 21.90 39.02 46.57
C PRO A 5 22.17 38.73 45.06
N VAL A 6 23.38 38.95 44.57
CA VAL A 6 23.75 38.72 43.17
C VAL A 6 23.85 37.20 42.86
N LEU A 7 24.38 36.42 43.79
CA LEU A 7 24.48 34.95 43.65
C LEU A 7 23.10 34.28 43.72
N LEU A 8 22.19 34.79 44.55
CA LEU A 8 20.83 34.27 44.65
C LEU A 8 20.03 34.53 43.35
N MET A 9 20.20 35.72 42.77
CA MET A 9 19.51 36.09 41.51
C MET A 9 20.05 35.30 40.32
N ALA A 10 21.34 35.01 40.23
CA ALA A 10 21.95 34.17 39.25
C ALA A 10 21.45 32.70 39.34
N ALA A 11 21.34 32.16 40.55
CA ALA A 11 20.82 30.81 40.79
C ALA A 11 19.34 30.67 40.39
N VAL A 12 18.51 31.68 40.66
CA VAL A 12 17.09 31.70 40.25
C VAL A 12 16.94 31.80 38.74
N LEU A 13 17.76 32.61 38.06
CA LEU A 13 17.75 32.70 36.61
C LEU A 13 18.22 31.41 35.93
N CYS A 14 19.22 30.72 36.45
CA CYS A 14 19.65 29.42 35.96
C CYS A 14 18.59 28.33 36.18
N ALA A 15 17.92 28.32 37.33
CA ALA A 15 16.85 27.39 37.61
C ALA A 15 15.62 27.65 36.69
N ALA A 16 15.27 28.94 36.50
CA ALA A 16 14.18 29.30 35.56
C ALA A 16 14.50 28.94 34.10
N SER A 17 15.77 29.12 33.69
CA SER A 17 16.23 28.72 32.34
C SER A 17 16.23 27.20 32.14
N LEU A 18 16.61 26.44 33.20
CA LEU A 18 16.55 24.96 33.14
C LEU A 18 15.11 24.45 33.07
N VAL A 19 14.19 25.02 33.87
CA VAL A 19 12.77 24.69 33.82
C VAL A 19 12.18 25.05 32.48
N TRP A 20 12.57 26.19 31.89
CA TRP A 20 12.11 26.60 30.56
C TRP A 20 12.64 25.69 29.45
N LEU A 21 13.89 25.25 29.50
CA LEU A 21 14.49 24.27 28.59
C LEU A 21 13.82 22.90 28.72
N VAL A 22 13.53 22.42 29.92
CA VAL A 22 12.84 21.13 30.13
C VAL A 22 11.38 21.20 29.68
N THR A 23 10.70 22.34 29.80
CA THR A 23 9.33 22.51 29.29
C THR A 23 9.27 22.70 27.77
N LEU A 24 10.35 23.14 27.11
CA LEU A 24 10.44 23.18 25.66
C LEU A 24 10.65 21.79 25.06
N ASP A 25 11.32 20.89 25.76
CA ASP A 25 11.60 19.52 25.26
C ASP A 25 10.36 18.61 25.36
N HIS A 26 9.30 19.01 26.05
CA HIS A 26 8.04 18.27 26.14
C HIS A 26 6.91 18.80 25.24
N ARG A 27 7.18 19.77 24.38
CA ARG A 27 6.25 20.09 23.30
C ARG A 27 6.46 19.05 22.22
N ALA A 28 5.51 18.09 22.14
CA ALA A 28 5.42 17.21 21.01
C ALA A 28 5.60 18.06 19.72
N PRO A 29 6.46 17.64 18.77
CA PRO A 29 6.63 18.38 17.53
C PRO A 29 5.24 18.66 16.92
N PRO A 30 5.03 19.82 16.29
CA PRO A 30 3.76 20.11 15.65
C PRO A 30 3.45 18.95 14.71
N ARG A 31 2.30 18.34 14.91
CA ARG A 31 1.81 17.26 14.04
C ARG A 31 1.69 17.87 12.65
N GLU A 32 2.64 17.61 11.79
CA GLU A 32 2.47 17.92 10.38
C GLU A 32 1.28 17.08 9.88
N PRO A 33 0.26 17.70 9.28
CA PRO A 33 -0.81 16.96 8.67
C PRO A 33 -0.20 16.15 7.53
N GLY A 34 -0.04 14.83 7.72
CA GLY A 34 0.37 13.95 6.63
C GLY A 34 -0.63 14.08 5.49
N ILE A 35 -0.14 14.23 4.28
CA ILE A 35 -0.97 14.22 3.07
C ILE A 35 -1.60 12.83 2.95
N ASN A 36 -2.90 12.76 2.68
CA ASN A 36 -3.57 11.48 2.46
C ASN A 36 -3.27 10.96 1.05
N VAL A 37 -3.04 9.65 0.89
CA VAL A 37 -2.90 8.99 -0.43
C VAL A 37 -4.05 9.36 -1.35
N ALA A 38 -5.27 9.39 -0.82
CA ALA A 38 -6.45 9.79 -1.56
C ALA A 38 -6.39 11.23 -2.09
N ASP A 39 -5.74 12.15 -1.37
CA ASP A 39 -5.59 13.55 -1.80
C ASP A 39 -4.50 13.69 -2.88
N VAL A 40 -3.42 12.89 -2.79
CA VAL A 40 -2.34 12.89 -3.81
C VAL A 40 -2.82 12.26 -5.12
N LEU A 41 -3.59 11.18 -5.02
CA LEU A 41 -4.09 10.45 -6.19
C LEU A 41 -5.44 10.97 -6.70
N GLY A 42 -6.23 11.66 -5.88
CA GLY A 42 -7.63 12.02 -6.11
C GLY A 42 -7.93 13.45 -6.57
N GLY A 43 -6.96 14.35 -6.65
CA GLY A 43 -7.21 15.75 -7.09
C GLY A 43 -7.81 15.82 -8.50
N SER A 44 -8.61 16.86 -8.79
CA SER A 44 -9.14 17.09 -10.15
C SER A 44 -7.99 17.11 -11.17
N PRO A 45 -7.96 16.16 -12.11
CA PRO A 45 -6.86 16.08 -13.06
C PRO A 45 -6.93 17.26 -14.05
N PRO A 46 -5.79 17.77 -14.51
CA PRO A 46 -5.76 18.65 -15.66
C PRO A 46 -6.48 17.99 -16.86
N GLU A 47 -7.05 18.82 -17.74
CA GLU A 47 -7.66 18.33 -18.97
C GLU A 47 -6.65 17.60 -19.87
N GLY A 48 -7.16 16.69 -20.69
CA GLY A 48 -6.38 16.00 -21.71
C GLY A 48 -5.88 14.61 -21.34
N PHE A 49 -5.93 14.20 -20.07
CA PHE A 49 -5.62 12.81 -19.70
C PHE A 49 -6.74 11.85 -20.11
N LEU A 50 -6.37 10.64 -20.52
CA LEU A 50 -7.30 9.56 -20.80
C LEU A 50 -8.08 9.19 -19.53
N ARG A 51 -9.37 8.87 -19.71
CA ARG A 51 -10.25 8.39 -18.65
C ARG A 51 -10.72 6.97 -18.95
N VAL A 52 -10.88 6.19 -17.91
CA VAL A 52 -11.40 4.84 -18.02
C VAL A 52 -12.93 4.89 -18.07
N THR A 53 -13.52 4.65 -19.23
CA THR A 53 -14.96 4.76 -19.44
C THR A 53 -15.62 3.45 -19.89
N THR A 54 -14.85 2.58 -20.57
CA THR A 54 -15.32 1.31 -21.15
C THR A 54 -14.33 0.20 -20.87
N PRO A 55 -14.77 -1.08 -20.79
CA PRO A 55 -13.86 -2.21 -20.79
C PRO A 55 -12.94 -2.22 -22.01
N ARG A 56 -11.74 -2.76 -21.85
CA ARG A 56 -10.78 -2.94 -22.95
C ARG A 56 -10.25 -4.37 -22.97
N ARG A 57 -9.70 -4.77 -24.11
CA ARG A 57 -8.91 -5.99 -24.17
C ARG A 57 -7.51 -5.70 -23.63
N PHE A 58 -7.09 -6.45 -22.61
CA PHE A 58 -5.72 -6.40 -22.09
C PHE A 58 -4.79 -7.19 -23.02
N GLN A 59 -3.55 -6.70 -23.15
CA GLN A 59 -2.51 -7.28 -23.99
C GLN A 59 -1.26 -7.52 -23.13
N PHE A 60 -1.01 -8.77 -22.77
CA PHE A 60 0.18 -9.14 -22.04
C PHE A 60 1.28 -9.63 -22.99
N PRO A 61 2.58 -9.27 -22.75
CA PRO A 61 3.10 -8.58 -21.58
C PRO A 61 2.99 -7.04 -21.61
N ALA A 62 2.50 -6.42 -22.67
CA ALA A 62 2.52 -4.96 -22.86
C ALA A 62 1.84 -4.19 -21.71
N ASP A 63 0.68 -4.68 -21.23
CA ASP A 63 -0.05 -4.04 -20.13
C ASP A 63 0.58 -4.26 -18.73
N HIS A 64 1.70 -4.97 -18.64
CA HIS A 64 2.55 -4.90 -17.44
C HIS A 64 3.32 -3.58 -17.37
N GLY A 65 3.55 -2.95 -18.50
CA GLY A 65 4.29 -1.70 -18.67
C GLY A 65 3.51 -0.44 -18.27
N PRO A 66 4.12 0.74 -18.53
CA PRO A 66 3.51 2.03 -18.21
C PRO A 66 2.43 2.45 -19.23
N HIS A 67 1.46 3.24 -18.76
CA HIS A 67 0.35 3.78 -19.53
C HIS A 67 0.38 5.32 -19.51
N PRO A 68 1.26 5.96 -20.27
CA PRO A 68 1.56 7.39 -20.13
C PRO A 68 0.39 8.35 -20.41
N GLY A 69 -0.66 7.87 -21.12
CA GLY A 69 -1.88 8.67 -21.33
C GLY A 69 -2.74 8.86 -20.08
N PHE A 70 -2.52 8.06 -19.03
CA PHE A 70 -3.21 8.18 -17.76
C PHE A 70 -2.36 8.94 -16.75
N ARG A 71 -3.04 9.67 -15.84
CA ARG A 71 -2.36 10.52 -14.85
C ARG A 71 -1.60 9.73 -13.81
N THR A 72 -2.21 8.65 -13.29
CA THR A 72 -1.67 7.86 -12.18
C THR A 72 -1.68 6.39 -12.52
N GLU A 73 -0.65 5.69 -12.09
CA GLU A 73 -0.57 4.25 -12.10
C GLU A 73 0.38 3.73 -11.04
N TRP A 74 0.21 2.47 -10.64
CA TRP A 74 1.08 1.82 -9.67
C TRP A 74 1.33 0.35 -9.96
N TRP A 75 2.50 -0.09 -9.49
CA TRP A 75 2.96 -1.46 -9.38
C TRP A 75 3.07 -1.74 -7.89
N TYR A 76 2.10 -2.45 -7.32
CA TYR A 76 1.94 -2.64 -5.90
C TYR A 76 2.18 -4.10 -5.55
N PHE A 77 3.35 -4.39 -4.95
CA PHE A 77 3.74 -5.72 -4.52
C PHE A 77 3.62 -5.82 -3.01
N THR A 78 2.95 -6.87 -2.52
CA THR A 78 2.92 -7.26 -1.12
C THR A 78 3.16 -8.74 -0.98
N GLY A 79 3.59 -9.19 0.21
CA GLY A 79 3.79 -10.61 0.43
C GLY A 79 3.99 -11.00 1.87
N ASN A 80 3.76 -12.29 2.13
CA ASN A 80 4.06 -12.96 3.38
C ASN A 80 5.14 -14.00 3.15
N LEU A 81 6.24 -13.88 3.90
CA LEU A 81 7.44 -14.64 3.74
C LEU A 81 7.82 -15.36 5.04
N ALA A 82 8.52 -16.48 4.94
CA ALA A 82 9.06 -17.18 6.09
C ALA A 82 10.44 -17.77 5.79
N THR A 83 11.29 -17.82 6.80
CA THR A 83 12.52 -18.65 6.76
C THR A 83 12.18 -20.12 6.96
N ALA A 84 13.11 -21.01 6.65
CA ALA A 84 12.98 -22.44 6.97
C ALA A 84 12.76 -22.70 8.48
N GLY A 85 13.30 -21.83 9.34
CA GLY A 85 13.10 -21.87 10.79
C GLY A 85 11.78 -21.27 11.27
N GLY A 86 10.88 -20.84 10.37
CA GLY A 86 9.57 -20.33 10.70
C GLY A 86 9.49 -18.87 11.15
N ARG A 87 10.60 -18.08 11.11
CA ARG A 87 10.55 -16.63 11.30
C ARG A 87 9.79 -16.00 10.15
N ARG A 88 8.79 -15.17 10.47
CA ARG A 88 7.84 -14.61 9.49
C ARG A 88 8.10 -13.14 9.24
N PHE A 89 7.91 -12.75 7.97
CA PHE A 89 7.99 -11.37 7.51
C PHE A 89 6.79 -11.02 6.64
N GLY A 90 6.41 -9.74 6.66
CA GLY A 90 5.57 -9.13 5.65
C GLY A 90 6.36 -8.09 4.89
N TYR A 91 6.12 -7.90 3.61
CA TYR A 91 6.73 -6.80 2.87
C TYR A 91 5.73 -6.12 1.94
N GLN A 92 5.99 -4.87 1.66
CA GLN A 92 5.34 -4.07 0.63
C GLN A 92 6.45 -3.34 -0.15
N LEU A 93 6.33 -3.35 -1.48
CA LEU A 93 7.14 -2.54 -2.38
C LEU A 93 6.23 -2.00 -3.47
N THR A 94 6.01 -0.69 -3.47
CA THR A 94 5.11 -0.04 -4.41
C THR A 94 5.83 1.06 -5.17
N PHE A 95 5.62 1.12 -6.47
CA PHE A 95 6.02 2.23 -7.31
C PHE A 95 4.77 2.91 -7.84
N PHE A 96 4.68 4.22 -7.65
CA PHE A 96 3.64 5.08 -8.18
C PHE A 96 4.23 5.99 -9.24
N ARG A 97 3.58 6.07 -10.40
CA ARG A 97 3.87 7.08 -11.42
C ARG A 97 2.74 8.11 -11.44
N VAL A 98 3.13 9.37 -11.41
CA VAL A 98 2.21 10.51 -11.59
C VAL A 98 2.69 11.31 -12.81
N ALA A 99 1.92 11.29 -13.89
CA ALA A 99 2.21 12.09 -15.08
C ALA A 99 1.93 13.57 -14.83
N LEU A 100 2.86 14.41 -15.22
CA LEU A 100 2.78 15.87 -15.08
C LEU A 100 2.01 16.53 -16.25
N SER A 101 1.92 15.83 -17.38
CA SER A 101 1.24 16.28 -18.58
C SER A 101 0.62 15.07 -19.30
N PRO A 102 -0.56 15.24 -19.94
CA PRO A 102 -1.18 14.16 -20.72
C PRO A 102 -0.37 13.80 -21.99
N VAL A 103 0.45 14.72 -22.48
CA VAL A 103 1.35 14.51 -23.61
C VAL A 103 2.77 14.77 -23.13
N PRO A 104 3.73 13.87 -23.42
CA PRO A 104 5.12 14.09 -23.08
C PRO A 104 5.64 15.39 -23.70
N VAL A 105 6.26 16.23 -22.90
CA VAL A 105 6.84 17.51 -23.33
C VAL A 105 8.34 17.32 -23.50
N ILE A 106 8.84 17.63 -24.69
CA ILE A 106 10.27 17.68 -24.96
C ILE A 106 10.83 18.95 -24.31
N ARG A 107 11.78 18.79 -23.40
CA ARG A 107 12.44 19.87 -22.69
C ARG A 107 13.93 19.89 -23.01
N PRO A 108 14.54 21.08 -23.24
CA PRO A 108 15.98 21.19 -23.53
C PRO A 108 16.86 20.67 -22.36
N SER A 109 16.37 20.78 -21.14
CA SER A 109 17.11 20.36 -19.94
C SER A 109 17.03 18.85 -19.75
N HIS A 110 18.16 18.21 -19.50
CA HIS A 110 18.24 16.81 -19.08
C HIS A 110 17.51 16.54 -17.73
N TRP A 111 17.25 17.58 -16.95
CA TRP A 111 16.41 17.53 -15.74
C TRP A 111 14.91 17.67 -16.03
N GLY A 112 14.53 17.85 -17.29
CA GLY A 112 13.14 17.85 -17.70
C GLY A 112 12.53 16.47 -17.46
N ALA A 113 11.36 16.42 -16.84
CA ALA A 113 10.63 15.18 -16.57
C ALA A 113 9.18 15.30 -16.99
N ASN A 114 8.60 14.20 -17.45
CA ASN A 114 7.19 14.09 -17.75
C ASN A 114 6.41 13.39 -16.63
N ASP A 115 7.14 12.69 -15.75
CA ASP A 115 6.57 11.93 -14.64
C ASP A 115 7.34 12.19 -13.35
N ILE A 116 6.64 12.02 -12.24
CA ILE A 116 7.20 11.84 -10.90
C ILE A 116 6.98 10.38 -10.52
N ILE A 117 8.02 9.73 -10.04
CA ILE A 117 7.95 8.40 -9.45
C ILE A 117 8.07 8.55 -7.94
N MET A 118 7.14 7.98 -7.22
CA MET A 118 7.19 7.77 -5.78
C MET A 118 7.32 6.26 -5.52
N ALA A 119 8.09 5.88 -4.54
CA ALA A 119 8.13 4.48 -4.11
C ALA A 119 8.04 4.37 -2.60
N HIS A 120 7.29 3.36 -2.15
CA HIS A 120 7.21 2.96 -0.75
C HIS A 120 7.80 1.56 -0.59
N PHE A 121 8.60 1.41 0.44
CA PHE A 121 9.10 0.12 0.87
C PHE A 121 8.80 -0.07 2.35
N ALA A 122 8.17 -1.18 2.70
CA ALA A 122 7.93 -1.56 4.08
C ALA A 122 8.29 -3.03 4.34
N LEU A 123 8.81 -3.29 5.53
CA LEU A 123 9.12 -4.62 6.04
C LEU A 123 8.59 -4.79 7.44
N THR A 124 7.75 -5.80 7.65
CA THR A 124 7.28 -6.26 8.96
C THR A 124 8.12 -7.44 9.40
N ASP A 125 8.91 -7.31 10.45
CA ASP A 125 9.51 -8.42 11.19
C ASP A 125 8.55 -8.84 12.29
N VAL A 126 7.87 -9.96 12.10
CA VAL A 126 6.83 -10.42 13.04
C VAL A 126 7.43 -10.83 14.37
N VAL A 127 8.57 -11.52 14.38
CA VAL A 127 9.26 -11.98 15.59
C VAL A 127 9.89 -10.81 16.33
N GLY A 128 10.59 -9.93 15.62
CA GLY A 128 11.17 -8.70 16.17
C GLY A 128 10.13 -7.65 16.57
N ARG A 129 8.85 -7.85 16.19
CA ARG A 129 7.76 -6.88 16.38
C ARG A 129 8.10 -5.49 15.88
N GLN A 130 8.80 -5.41 14.74
CA GLN A 130 9.27 -4.17 14.13
C GLN A 130 8.60 -3.96 12.78
N PHE A 131 8.27 -2.72 12.49
CA PHE A 131 7.78 -2.27 11.21
C PHE A 131 8.69 -1.19 10.68
N HIS A 132 9.43 -1.50 9.64
CA HIS A 132 10.29 -0.57 8.91
C HIS A 132 9.53 -0.05 7.72
N HIS A 133 9.58 1.27 7.46
CA HIS A 133 8.89 1.87 6.32
C HIS A 133 9.68 3.06 5.80
N PHE A 134 9.76 3.15 4.49
CA PHE A 134 10.59 4.13 3.78
C PHE A 134 9.85 4.66 2.57
N GLN A 135 10.23 5.86 2.16
CA GLN A 135 9.67 6.53 0.99
C GLN A 135 10.78 7.21 0.20
N ARG A 136 10.67 7.14 -1.12
CA ARG A 136 11.50 7.90 -2.04
C ARG A 136 10.65 8.60 -3.08
N PHE A 137 11.16 9.72 -3.59
CA PHE A 137 10.60 10.47 -4.72
C PHE A 137 11.71 10.84 -5.68
N SER A 138 11.42 10.73 -6.96
CA SER A 138 12.28 11.29 -7.98
C SER A 138 11.50 11.68 -9.23
N ARG A 139 12.07 12.58 -10.02
CA ARG A 139 11.63 12.83 -11.38
C ARG A 139 12.13 11.71 -12.28
N SER A 140 11.36 11.40 -13.33
CA SER A 140 11.81 10.50 -14.40
C SER A 140 12.82 11.20 -15.31
N ALA A 141 13.94 11.69 -14.73
CA ALA A 141 14.99 12.42 -15.40
C ALA A 141 16.36 11.80 -15.09
N MET A 142 17.33 11.94 -15.94
CA MET A 142 18.72 11.47 -15.77
C MET A 142 18.84 9.97 -15.45
N GLY A 143 17.81 9.16 -15.75
CA GLY A 143 17.79 7.75 -15.39
C GLY A 143 17.56 7.45 -13.90
N LEU A 144 17.26 8.46 -13.07
CA LEU A 144 17.05 8.29 -11.63
C LEU A 144 15.81 7.47 -11.30
N ALA A 145 14.75 7.64 -12.07
CA ALA A 145 13.51 6.89 -11.88
C ALA A 145 12.78 6.72 -13.22
N GLY A 146 11.91 5.72 -13.29
CA GLY A 146 11.10 5.50 -14.47
C GLY A 146 10.37 4.17 -14.48
N ALA A 147 9.63 3.95 -15.58
CA ALA A 147 9.00 2.69 -15.91
C ALA A 147 9.06 2.47 -17.42
N GLY A 148 9.34 1.26 -17.86
CA GLY A 148 9.40 0.92 -19.29
C GLY A 148 10.39 -0.17 -19.61
N GLY A 149 10.63 -0.34 -20.91
CA GLY A 149 11.56 -1.36 -21.42
C GLY A 149 10.91 -2.72 -21.69
N GLN A 150 11.64 -3.52 -22.45
CA GLN A 150 11.39 -4.95 -22.65
C GLN A 150 12.73 -5.66 -22.52
N PRO A 151 12.94 -6.37 -21.39
CA PRO A 151 11.99 -6.67 -20.32
C PRO A 151 11.57 -5.44 -19.51
N LEU A 152 10.40 -5.52 -18.91
CA LEU A 152 9.86 -4.44 -18.05
C LEU A 152 10.78 -4.16 -16.88
N ARG A 153 11.02 -2.88 -16.65
CA ARG A 153 11.65 -2.38 -15.42
C ARG A 153 10.89 -1.16 -14.91
N VAL A 154 10.61 -1.17 -13.60
CA VAL A 154 10.16 0.01 -12.85
C VAL A 154 11.20 0.27 -11.78
N TRP A 155 11.65 1.51 -11.64
CA TRP A 155 12.74 1.81 -10.71
C TRP A 155 12.67 3.22 -10.14
N LEU A 156 13.26 3.37 -8.99
CA LEU A 156 13.58 4.64 -8.37
C LEU A 156 14.94 4.49 -7.67
N GLU A 157 15.97 5.08 -8.27
CA GLU A 157 17.38 4.91 -7.88
C GLU A 157 17.77 3.42 -7.94
N ASP A 158 18.15 2.82 -6.79
CA ASP A 158 18.51 1.41 -6.65
C ASP A 158 17.32 0.50 -6.26
N TRP A 159 16.13 1.06 -5.97
CA TRP A 159 14.94 0.25 -5.81
C TRP A 159 14.35 -0.08 -7.18
N SER A 160 13.97 -1.34 -7.36
CA SER A 160 13.43 -1.76 -8.66
C SER A 160 12.55 -3.00 -8.60
N ALA A 161 11.66 -3.09 -9.58
CA ALA A 161 10.96 -4.31 -9.98
C ALA A 161 11.30 -4.56 -11.46
N THR A 162 12.05 -5.63 -11.75
CA THR A 162 12.57 -5.92 -13.09
C THR A 162 12.15 -7.30 -13.53
N GLU A 163 11.53 -7.38 -14.72
CA GLU A 163 11.17 -8.64 -15.36
C GLU A 163 12.43 -9.44 -15.72
N THR A 164 12.43 -10.73 -15.38
CA THR A 164 13.57 -11.63 -15.59
C THR A 164 13.22 -12.90 -16.36
N GLY A 165 11.99 -13.05 -16.78
CA GLY A 165 11.49 -14.16 -17.57
C GLY A 165 9.99 -14.08 -17.79
N ASP A 166 9.53 -14.66 -18.88
CA ASP A 166 8.16 -14.56 -19.37
C ASP A 166 7.33 -15.87 -19.23
N THR A 167 7.99 -16.99 -18.98
CA THR A 167 7.31 -18.29 -18.86
C THR A 167 7.89 -19.16 -17.74
N PRO A 168 7.25 -19.19 -16.56
CA PRO A 168 6.20 -18.29 -16.07
C PRO A 168 6.75 -16.87 -15.89
N TRP A 169 5.87 -15.87 -16.05
CA TRP A 169 6.25 -14.46 -15.87
C TRP A 169 6.90 -14.24 -14.50
N ARG A 170 8.07 -13.58 -14.52
CA ARG A 170 8.96 -13.50 -13.36
C ARG A 170 9.54 -12.12 -13.22
N MET A 171 9.59 -11.63 -11.97
CA MET A 171 10.26 -10.38 -11.64
C MET A 171 11.24 -10.55 -10.49
N ARG A 172 12.29 -9.74 -10.50
CA ARG A 172 13.15 -9.50 -9.35
C ARG A 172 12.77 -8.18 -8.71
N LEU A 173 12.53 -8.20 -7.40
CA LEU A 173 12.21 -7.04 -6.58
C LEU A 173 13.42 -6.72 -5.71
N LEU A 174 13.92 -5.49 -5.80
CA LEU A 174 15.04 -4.99 -5.02
C LEU A 174 14.64 -3.71 -4.30
N ALA A 175 14.83 -3.67 -2.99
CA ALA A 175 14.77 -2.43 -2.21
C ALA A 175 15.74 -2.54 -1.02
N ARG A 176 16.47 -1.45 -0.77
CA ARG A 176 17.37 -1.32 0.38
C ARG A 176 17.32 0.09 0.93
N GLU A 177 17.18 0.18 2.26
CA GLU A 177 17.33 1.43 2.98
C GLU A 177 18.07 1.15 4.30
N GLY A 178 19.27 1.69 4.44
CA GLY A 178 20.14 1.39 5.58
C GLY A 178 20.45 -0.11 5.70
N ASP A 179 20.08 -0.68 6.84
CA ASP A 179 20.25 -2.09 7.20
C ASP A 179 19.00 -2.95 6.90
N VAL A 180 17.98 -2.38 6.24
CA VAL A 180 16.77 -3.11 5.85
C VAL A 180 16.75 -3.31 4.33
N ALA A 181 16.57 -4.55 3.88
CA ALA A 181 16.51 -4.83 2.44
C ALA A 181 15.66 -6.06 2.11
N VAL A 182 15.19 -6.08 0.87
CA VAL A 182 14.65 -7.27 0.20
C VAL A 182 15.35 -7.46 -1.15
N ASP A 183 15.65 -8.71 -1.50
CA ASP A 183 16.04 -9.16 -2.83
C ASP A 183 15.24 -10.42 -3.12
N LEU A 184 14.15 -10.26 -3.86
CA LEU A 184 13.13 -11.30 -4.03
C LEU A 184 12.93 -11.59 -5.51
N THR A 185 12.76 -12.86 -5.84
CA THR A 185 12.21 -13.31 -7.13
C THR A 185 10.77 -13.72 -6.92
N VAL A 186 9.84 -13.15 -7.68
CA VAL A 186 8.43 -13.50 -7.70
C VAL A 186 8.06 -14.12 -9.03
N ARG A 187 7.22 -15.18 -9.03
CA ARG A 187 6.82 -15.95 -10.22
C ARG A 187 5.32 -16.12 -10.25
N ALA A 188 4.68 -15.71 -11.36
CA ALA A 188 3.26 -15.85 -11.56
C ALA A 188 2.95 -17.18 -12.28
N HIS A 189 2.40 -18.13 -11.54
CA HIS A 189 1.95 -19.43 -12.09
C HIS A 189 0.46 -19.46 -12.44
N ARG A 190 -0.30 -18.48 -11.93
CA ARG A 190 -1.72 -18.36 -12.19
C ARG A 190 -1.99 -17.32 -13.28
N PRO A 191 -3.12 -17.44 -14.01
CA PRO A 191 -3.54 -16.42 -14.95
C PRO A 191 -3.71 -15.05 -14.25
N VAL A 192 -3.62 -13.99 -15.06
CA VAL A 192 -3.98 -12.63 -14.65
C VAL A 192 -5.47 -12.60 -14.28
N VAL A 193 -5.80 -11.98 -13.18
CA VAL A 193 -7.15 -11.75 -12.69
C VAL A 193 -7.57 -10.32 -13.01
N LEU A 194 -8.55 -10.15 -13.89
CA LEU A 194 -9.07 -8.84 -14.26
C LEU A 194 -10.14 -8.41 -13.23
N ASN A 195 -9.90 -7.34 -12.50
CA ASN A 195 -10.81 -6.86 -11.46
C ASN A 195 -11.95 -6.01 -12.05
N GLY A 196 -13.14 -6.09 -11.47
CA GLY A 196 -14.32 -5.40 -11.99
C GLY A 196 -14.87 -6.01 -13.27
N GLU A 197 -15.41 -5.20 -14.16
CA GLU A 197 -15.98 -5.64 -15.44
C GLU A 197 -14.84 -5.78 -16.48
N ALA A 198 -14.31 -6.99 -16.64
CA ALA A 198 -13.20 -7.30 -17.55
C ALA A 198 -11.99 -6.34 -17.37
N GLY A 199 -11.65 -6.01 -16.12
CA GLY A 199 -10.55 -5.13 -15.78
C GLY A 199 -10.94 -3.65 -15.63
N LEU A 200 -12.20 -3.28 -15.87
CA LEU A 200 -12.73 -1.95 -15.58
C LEU A 200 -13.29 -1.93 -14.15
N SER A 201 -12.60 -1.26 -13.25
CA SER A 201 -12.96 -1.12 -11.84
C SER A 201 -13.52 0.28 -11.57
N ARG A 202 -14.86 0.38 -11.47
CA ARG A 202 -15.55 1.65 -11.17
C ARG A 202 -15.33 2.02 -9.71
N LYS A 203 -15.11 3.32 -9.46
CA LYS A 203 -14.94 3.87 -8.11
C LYS A 203 -16.13 4.75 -7.69
N SER A 204 -16.93 5.21 -8.66
CA SER A 204 -18.20 5.92 -8.42
C SER A 204 -19.12 5.83 -9.65
N GLY A 205 -20.30 6.43 -9.57
CA GLY A 205 -21.23 6.56 -10.68
C GLY A 205 -20.82 7.58 -11.74
N GLU A 206 -19.83 8.42 -11.45
CA GLU A 206 -19.37 9.46 -12.37
C GLU A 206 -18.60 8.84 -13.55
N PRO A 207 -18.93 9.20 -14.80
CA PRO A 207 -18.23 8.70 -15.96
C PRO A 207 -16.73 9.00 -15.91
N GLY A 208 -15.91 7.98 -16.11
CA GLY A 208 -14.46 8.09 -16.07
C GLY A 208 -13.84 8.10 -14.67
N ASN A 209 -14.65 7.97 -13.61
CA ASN A 209 -14.15 7.67 -12.26
C ASN A 209 -14.02 6.15 -12.06
N ALA A 210 -13.04 5.60 -12.74
CA ALA A 210 -12.72 4.19 -12.78
C ALA A 210 -11.23 4.01 -13.05
N SER A 211 -10.74 2.81 -12.87
CA SER A 211 -9.39 2.38 -13.24
C SER A 211 -9.42 1.13 -14.12
N TYR A 212 -8.37 0.92 -14.90
CA TYR A 212 -8.02 -0.40 -15.37
C TYR A 212 -7.20 -1.09 -14.30
N TYR A 213 -7.65 -2.28 -13.90
CA TYR A 213 -7.14 -2.96 -12.72
C TYR A 213 -7.05 -4.46 -12.93
N TYR A 214 -5.86 -5.03 -12.74
CA TYR A 214 -5.67 -6.46 -12.67
C TYR A 214 -4.77 -6.85 -11.51
N SER A 215 -4.86 -8.11 -11.09
CA SER A 215 -4.02 -8.71 -10.05
C SER A 215 -3.29 -9.95 -10.57
N LEU A 216 -2.11 -10.20 -10.01
CA LEU A 216 -1.45 -11.49 -10.02
C LEU A 216 -1.42 -12.00 -8.58
N PRO A 217 -2.43 -12.77 -8.16
CA PRO A 217 -2.47 -13.33 -6.82
C PRO A 217 -1.49 -14.49 -6.71
N ARG A 218 -1.03 -14.78 -5.48
CA ARG A 218 -0.30 -15.99 -5.12
C ARG A 218 0.93 -16.27 -6.00
N MET A 219 1.75 -15.24 -6.25
CA MET A 219 3.04 -15.42 -6.91
C MET A 219 4.01 -16.15 -5.96
N GLU A 220 4.61 -17.25 -6.40
CA GLU A 220 5.68 -17.90 -5.66
C GLU A 220 6.85 -16.93 -5.47
N THR A 221 7.37 -16.88 -4.26
CA THR A 221 8.40 -15.92 -3.89
C THR A 221 9.53 -16.61 -3.17
N ALA A 222 10.76 -16.31 -3.59
CA ALA A 222 11.98 -16.75 -2.92
C ALA A 222 13.04 -15.66 -3.01
N GLY A 223 13.94 -15.62 -2.03
CA GLY A 223 15.04 -14.66 -2.00
C GLY A 223 15.56 -14.40 -0.60
N THR A 224 15.91 -13.17 -0.30
CA THR A 224 16.47 -12.78 1.00
C THR A 224 15.77 -11.55 1.58
N VAL A 225 15.71 -11.51 2.90
CA VAL A 225 15.37 -10.35 3.73
C VAL A 225 16.57 -10.00 4.57
N THR A 226 16.94 -8.72 4.63
CA THR A 226 17.94 -8.18 5.55
C THR A 226 17.25 -7.28 6.57
N THR A 227 17.51 -7.50 7.85
CA THR A 227 17.07 -6.63 8.96
C THR A 227 17.94 -6.87 10.18
N ALA A 228 18.15 -5.83 11.00
CA ALA A 228 19.00 -5.89 12.21
C ALA A 228 20.39 -6.48 11.94
N GLY A 229 20.99 -6.18 10.79
CA GLY A 229 22.34 -6.65 10.40
C GLY A 229 22.39 -8.11 9.93
N GLU A 230 21.28 -8.84 9.91
CA GLU A 230 21.18 -10.23 9.48
C GLU A 230 20.50 -10.34 8.11
N THR A 231 21.06 -11.17 7.20
CA THR A 231 20.44 -11.53 5.93
C THR A 231 20.01 -12.98 5.98
N VAL A 232 18.71 -13.24 5.81
CA VAL A 232 18.11 -14.57 5.89
C VAL A 232 17.42 -14.94 4.58
N ALA A 233 17.53 -16.22 4.19
CA ALA A 233 16.79 -16.77 3.08
C ALA A 233 15.31 -16.94 3.45
N VAL A 234 14.43 -16.58 2.53
CA VAL A 234 12.99 -16.63 2.73
C VAL A 234 12.27 -17.22 1.51
N THR A 235 11.12 -17.83 1.76
CA THR A 235 10.15 -18.23 0.75
C THR A 235 8.75 -17.83 1.18
N GLY A 236 7.80 -17.79 0.24
CA GLY A 236 6.42 -17.48 0.54
C GLY A 236 5.62 -17.14 -0.71
N HIS A 237 4.60 -16.30 -0.53
CA HIS A 237 3.75 -15.86 -1.62
C HIS A 237 3.63 -14.34 -1.62
N SER A 238 3.59 -13.80 -2.84
CA SER A 238 3.37 -12.39 -3.08
C SER A 238 2.07 -12.16 -3.87
N TRP A 239 1.64 -10.93 -3.85
CA TRP A 239 0.52 -10.36 -4.59
C TRP A 239 1.03 -9.18 -5.41
N LEU A 240 0.58 -9.02 -6.65
CA LEU A 240 0.77 -7.81 -7.42
C LEU A 240 -0.60 -7.24 -7.80
N ASP A 241 -0.82 -5.98 -7.49
CA ASP A 241 -1.85 -5.16 -8.09
C ASP A 241 -1.25 -4.19 -9.08
N ARG A 242 -1.87 -4.14 -10.24
CA ARG A 242 -1.53 -3.24 -11.33
C ARG A 242 -2.77 -2.44 -11.67
N GLU A 243 -2.68 -1.14 -11.48
CA GLU A 243 -3.83 -0.26 -11.67
C GLU A 243 -3.38 1.06 -12.29
N TRP A 244 -4.16 1.58 -13.24
CA TRP A 244 -3.94 2.89 -13.85
C TRP A 244 -5.24 3.61 -14.10
N SER A 245 -5.22 4.92 -13.85
CA SER A 245 -6.41 5.76 -13.90
C SER A 245 -6.07 7.23 -14.04
N THR A 246 -7.10 8.06 -14.11
CA THR A 246 -6.99 9.51 -14.01
C THR A 246 -7.72 10.08 -12.81
N SER A 247 -8.57 9.27 -12.14
CA SER A 247 -9.24 9.64 -10.88
C SER A 247 -9.33 8.42 -9.96
N ALA A 248 -9.20 8.61 -8.65
CA ALA A 248 -9.18 7.53 -7.68
C ALA A 248 -10.44 7.46 -6.80
N LEU A 249 -10.91 8.57 -6.24
CA LEU A 249 -12.05 8.61 -5.31
C LEU A 249 -13.13 9.55 -5.78
N GLY A 250 -14.38 9.21 -5.47
CA GLY A 250 -15.54 10.12 -5.61
C GLY A 250 -15.57 11.19 -4.51
N PRO A 251 -16.37 12.26 -4.70
CA PRO A 251 -16.39 13.42 -3.79
C PRO A 251 -16.87 13.09 -2.37
N ASP A 252 -17.71 12.06 -2.22
CA ASP A 252 -18.24 11.63 -0.92
C ASP A 252 -17.41 10.54 -0.24
N GLN A 253 -16.35 10.09 -0.88
CA GLN A 253 -15.47 9.04 -0.36
C GLN A 253 -14.33 9.65 0.45
N THR A 254 -13.93 8.97 1.52
CA THR A 254 -12.85 9.41 2.43
C THR A 254 -11.60 8.57 2.34
N GLY A 255 -11.66 7.42 1.70
CA GLY A 255 -10.58 6.46 1.60
C GLY A 255 -11.10 5.05 1.40
N TRP A 256 -10.23 4.08 1.47
CA TRP A 256 -10.56 2.67 1.32
C TRP A 256 -9.89 1.80 2.36
N ASP A 257 -10.48 0.62 2.57
CA ASP A 257 -9.86 -0.51 3.22
C ASP A 257 -9.75 -1.63 2.17
N TRP A 258 -8.55 -1.97 1.77
CA TRP A 258 -8.25 -2.99 0.79
C TRP A 258 -7.69 -4.23 1.47
N PHE A 259 -8.12 -5.39 0.99
CA PHE A 259 -7.76 -6.70 1.49
C PHE A 259 -7.30 -7.59 0.32
N ALA A 260 -6.13 -8.22 0.44
CA ALA A 260 -5.70 -9.32 -0.40
C ALA A 260 -5.39 -10.52 0.51
N LEU A 261 -6.17 -11.56 0.37
CA LEU A 261 -6.11 -12.73 1.24
C LEU A 261 -5.77 -13.97 0.40
N GLN A 262 -4.80 -14.73 0.86
CA GLN A 262 -4.34 -15.99 0.27
C GLN A 262 -4.64 -17.11 1.26
N LEU A 263 -5.67 -17.92 0.97
CA LEU A 263 -6.12 -18.98 1.85
C LEU A 263 -5.25 -20.24 1.69
N ASP A 264 -5.09 -20.99 2.76
CA ASP A 264 -4.22 -22.17 2.78
C ASP A 264 -4.73 -23.32 1.88
N ASP A 265 -6.02 -23.29 1.50
CA ASP A 265 -6.62 -24.23 0.55
C ASP A 265 -6.41 -23.83 -0.93
N GLY A 266 -5.73 -22.74 -1.18
CA GLY A 266 -5.41 -22.29 -2.52
C GLY A 266 -6.39 -21.27 -3.14
N ARG A 267 -7.47 -20.90 -2.46
CA ARG A 267 -8.35 -19.80 -2.88
C ARG A 267 -7.75 -18.46 -2.54
N ASP A 268 -8.10 -17.41 -3.29
CA ASP A 268 -7.67 -16.05 -3.01
C ASP A 268 -8.88 -15.10 -3.03
N VAL A 269 -8.80 -14.03 -2.23
CA VAL A 269 -9.83 -12.99 -2.17
C VAL A 269 -9.16 -11.64 -2.20
N MET A 270 -9.55 -10.79 -3.13
CA MET A 270 -9.31 -9.35 -3.06
C MET A 270 -10.63 -8.63 -2.84
N PHE A 271 -10.67 -7.66 -1.95
CA PHE A 271 -11.83 -6.80 -1.79
C PHE A 271 -11.40 -5.42 -1.29
N TYR A 272 -11.94 -4.37 -1.88
CA TYR A 272 -11.80 -3.02 -1.37
C TYR A 272 -13.15 -2.45 -0.93
N ARG A 273 -13.19 -1.92 0.29
CA ARG A 273 -14.31 -1.18 0.84
C ARG A 273 -14.02 0.31 0.70
N LEU A 274 -14.73 1.00 -0.17
CA LEU A 274 -14.71 2.46 -0.25
C LEU A 274 -15.54 3.02 0.91
N ARG A 275 -14.95 3.90 1.72
CA ARG A 275 -15.61 4.48 2.89
C ARG A 275 -16.17 5.86 2.56
N ARG A 276 -17.42 6.10 2.96
CA ARG A 276 -18.11 7.37 2.76
C ARG A 276 -17.91 8.30 3.95
N ARG A 277 -18.13 9.60 3.72
CA ARG A 277 -18.08 10.65 4.77
C ARG A 277 -19.11 10.43 5.87
N ASP A 278 -20.25 9.81 5.56
CA ASP A 278 -21.30 9.44 6.51
C ASP A 278 -20.96 8.19 7.35
N GLY A 279 -19.78 7.62 7.17
CA GLY A 279 -19.33 6.38 7.83
C GLY A 279 -19.82 5.11 7.16
N GLY A 280 -20.63 5.18 6.13
CA GLY A 280 -21.16 4.05 5.38
C GLY A 280 -20.15 3.44 4.41
N THR A 281 -20.54 2.30 3.83
CA THR A 281 -19.82 1.62 2.73
C THR A 281 -20.41 2.10 1.40
N ASP A 282 -19.54 2.54 0.50
CA ASP A 282 -19.93 3.02 -0.81
C ASP A 282 -20.43 1.85 -1.68
N PRO A 283 -21.50 2.05 -2.49
CA PRO A 283 -22.01 1.02 -3.40
C PRO A 283 -20.99 0.48 -4.41
N TRP A 284 -19.95 1.25 -4.73
CA TRP A 284 -18.89 0.86 -5.66
C TRP A 284 -17.74 0.09 -5.00
N SER A 285 -17.90 -0.28 -3.72
CA SER A 285 -17.01 -1.26 -3.08
C SER A 285 -17.14 -2.60 -3.78
N ALA A 286 -16.01 -3.21 -4.10
CA ALA A 286 -15.99 -4.40 -4.95
C ALA A 286 -14.73 -5.24 -4.71
N GLY A 287 -14.70 -6.41 -5.32
CA GLY A 287 -13.55 -7.30 -5.24
C GLY A 287 -13.64 -8.47 -6.21
N THR A 288 -12.79 -9.45 -5.99
CA THR A 288 -12.71 -10.67 -6.79
C THR A 288 -12.39 -11.86 -5.91
N PHE A 289 -13.15 -12.92 -6.07
CA PHE A 289 -12.85 -14.25 -5.54
C PHE A 289 -12.15 -15.06 -6.62
N VAL A 290 -11.06 -15.74 -6.24
CA VAL A 290 -10.28 -16.61 -7.14
C VAL A 290 -10.33 -18.03 -6.60
N ALA A 291 -10.83 -18.96 -7.38
CA ALA A 291 -10.90 -20.38 -7.05
C ALA A 291 -9.54 -21.08 -7.19
N ILE A 292 -9.45 -22.30 -6.70
CA ILE A 292 -8.21 -23.10 -6.68
C ILE A 292 -7.68 -23.35 -8.11
N ASP A 293 -8.58 -23.53 -9.07
CA ASP A 293 -8.25 -23.74 -10.49
C ASP A 293 -7.84 -22.45 -11.24
N GLY A 294 -7.88 -21.29 -10.56
CA GLY A 294 -7.56 -19.98 -11.11
C GLY A 294 -8.73 -19.29 -11.80
N SER A 295 -9.90 -19.93 -11.89
CA SER A 295 -11.12 -19.23 -12.30
C SER A 295 -11.49 -18.17 -11.26
N TYR A 296 -12.13 -17.08 -11.68
CA TYR A 296 -12.44 -16.00 -10.77
C TYR A 296 -13.81 -15.39 -11.02
N ARG A 297 -14.38 -14.83 -9.98
CA ARG A 297 -15.69 -14.19 -9.96
C ARG A 297 -15.60 -12.80 -9.34
N HIS A 298 -16.24 -11.83 -9.96
CA HIS A 298 -16.40 -10.50 -9.39
C HIS A 298 -17.30 -10.55 -8.15
N LEU A 299 -16.93 -9.77 -7.13
CA LEU A 299 -17.66 -9.57 -5.88
C LEU A 299 -18.17 -8.14 -5.84
N ASN A 300 -19.48 -7.98 -5.71
CA ASN A 300 -20.10 -6.68 -5.45
C ASN A 300 -20.07 -6.37 -3.94
N ARG A 301 -20.41 -5.14 -3.59
CA ARG A 301 -20.51 -4.69 -2.20
C ARG A 301 -21.34 -5.63 -1.33
N ASP A 302 -22.46 -6.14 -1.83
CA ASP A 302 -23.42 -6.92 -1.05
C ASP A 302 -23.04 -8.42 -0.96
N ASP A 303 -22.08 -8.88 -1.77
CA ASP A 303 -21.50 -10.23 -1.67
C ASP A 303 -20.58 -10.39 -0.46
N VAL A 304 -20.03 -9.28 0.08
CA VAL A 304 -19.02 -9.30 1.12
C VAL A 304 -19.45 -8.45 2.32
N LYS A 305 -19.48 -9.07 3.49
CA LYS A 305 -19.72 -8.36 4.74
C LYS A 305 -18.41 -8.22 5.51
N ILE A 306 -18.07 -6.99 5.92
CA ILE A 306 -16.90 -6.68 6.73
C ILE A 306 -17.34 -5.99 8.02
N ASP A 307 -17.16 -6.69 9.16
CA ASP A 307 -17.39 -6.15 10.49
C ASP A 307 -16.05 -5.87 11.16
N VAL A 308 -15.87 -4.69 11.73
CA VAL A 308 -14.70 -4.34 12.55
C VAL A 308 -14.92 -4.87 13.96
N LEU A 309 -14.05 -5.78 14.39
CA LEU A 309 -14.13 -6.42 15.72
C LEU A 309 -13.28 -5.71 16.77
N GLN A 310 -12.21 -5.04 16.36
CA GLN A 310 -11.29 -4.36 17.26
C GLN A 310 -10.66 -3.14 16.59
N TRP A 311 -10.33 -2.14 17.40
CA TRP A 311 -9.63 -0.92 16.99
C TRP A 311 -8.29 -0.82 17.72
N TRP A 312 -7.28 -0.32 17.02
CA TRP A 312 -5.99 0.02 17.57
C TRP A 312 -5.73 1.52 17.37
N ARG A 313 -5.15 2.15 18.37
CA ARG A 313 -4.73 3.56 18.29
C ARG A 313 -3.23 3.61 18.12
N SER A 314 -2.76 4.24 17.04
CA SER A 314 -1.34 4.48 16.81
C SER A 314 -0.77 5.33 17.95
N PRO A 315 0.27 4.85 18.65
CA PRO A 315 0.93 5.67 19.68
C PRO A 315 1.67 6.88 19.08
N ALA A 316 2.08 6.79 17.81
CA ALA A 316 2.82 7.84 17.12
C ALA A 316 1.90 8.94 16.57
N SER A 317 0.83 8.57 15.85
CA SER A 317 -0.07 9.54 15.22
C SER A 317 -1.33 9.86 16.02
N GLY A 318 -1.72 8.98 16.95
CA GLY A 318 -2.99 9.03 17.66
C GLY A 318 -4.19 8.63 16.82
N ILE A 319 -4.00 8.25 15.56
CA ILE A 319 -5.06 7.80 14.66
C ILE A 319 -5.57 6.43 15.11
N ARG A 320 -6.88 6.23 15.01
CA ARG A 320 -7.50 4.93 15.27
C ARG A 320 -7.71 4.20 13.95
N TYR A 321 -7.18 2.97 13.87
CA TYR A 321 -7.37 2.06 12.75
C TYR A 321 -8.12 0.82 13.20
N PRO A 322 -8.99 0.23 12.35
CA PRO A 322 -9.41 -1.15 12.56
C PRO A 322 -8.20 -2.07 12.70
N SER A 323 -8.28 -3.04 13.60
CA SER A 323 -7.16 -3.97 13.87
C SER A 323 -7.59 -5.41 14.01
N ARG A 324 -8.84 -5.71 13.77
CA ARG A 324 -9.39 -7.07 13.68
C ARG A 324 -10.72 -6.99 12.95
N TRP A 325 -10.89 -7.88 11.97
CA TRP A 325 -12.09 -7.88 11.12
C TRP A 325 -12.69 -9.28 11.06
N ARG A 326 -14.01 -9.32 10.87
CA ARG A 326 -14.70 -10.46 10.31
C ARG A 326 -15.04 -10.13 8.86
N LEU A 327 -14.60 -10.95 7.93
CA LEU A 327 -14.95 -10.88 6.53
C LEU A 327 -15.71 -12.15 6.16
N SER A 328 -16.93 -12.01 5.64
CA SER A 328 -17.73 -13.15 5.21
C SER A 328 -18.21 -13.00 3.78
N ILE A 329 -18.15 -14.11 3.03
CA ILE A 329 -18.65 -14.28 1.67
C ILE A 329 -19.51 -15.52 1.64
N PRO A 330 -20.85 -15.37 1.90
CA PRO A 330 -21.74 -16.53 2.08
C PRO A 330 -21.79 -17.45 0.85
N SER A 331 -21.75 -16.90 -0.35
CA SER A 331 -21.76 -17.67 -1.62
C SER A 331 -20.53 -18.58 -1.77
N GLU A 332 -19.41 -18.27 -1.08
CA GLU A 332 -18.17 -19.04 -1.12
C GLU A 332 -17.94 -19.84 0.17
N HIS A 333 -18.94 -19.85 1.07
CA HIS A 333 -18.86 -20.47 2.40
C HIS A 333 -17.65 -19.98 3.21
N LEU A 334 -17.29 -18.68 3.07
CA LEU A 334 -16.19 -18.05 3.80
C LEU A 334 -16.74 -17.22 4.97
N ASP A 335 -16.20 -17.49 6.16
CA ASP A 335 -16.34 -16.66 7.36
C ASP A 335 -14.98 -16.59 8.03
N LEU A 336 -14.30 -15.47 7.82
CA LEU A 336 -12.90 -15.29 8.11
C LEU A 336 -12.71 -14.24 9.21
N GLU A 337 -11.81 -14.51 10.13
CA GLU A 337 -11.26 -13.54 11.06
C GLU A 337 -9.87 -13.12 10.59
N ILE A 338 -9.66 -11.82 10.41
CA ILE A 338 -8.43 -11.22 9.93
C ILE A 338 -7.80 -10.43 11.07
N THR A 339 -6.51 -10.67 11.34
CA THR A 339 -5.78 -10.01 12.43
C THR A 339 -4.39 -9.59 11.94
N PRO A 340 -3.93 -8.35 12.20
CA PRO A 340 -2.56 -7.93 11.91
C PRO A 340 -1.52 -8.85 12.55
N ARG A 341 -0.42 -9.11 11.86
CA ARG A 341 0.74 -9.84 12.42
C ARG A 341 1.35 -9.08 13.58
N ILE A 342 1.42 -7.77 13.47
CA ILE A 342 1.69 -6.80 14.54
C ILE A 342 0.74 -5.61 14.36
N PRO A 343 0.27 -4.94 15.42
CA PRO A 343 -0.69 -3.83 15.28
C PRO A 343 -0.11 -2.59 14.61
N ASP A 344 1.15 -2.22 14.95
CA ASP A 344 1.80 -1.03 14.41
C ASP A 344 2.45 -1.32 13.06
N GLN A 345 1.67 -1.13 12.00
CA GLN A 345 2.10 -1.16 10.62
C GLN A 345 1.63 0.12 9.90
N GLU A 346 1.65 1.25 10.64
CA GLU A 346 1.34 2.56 10.09
C GLU A 346 2.55 3.11 9.33
N LEU A 347 2.40 3.41 8.04
CA LEU A 347 3.38 4.15 7.27
C LEU A 347 3.30 5.62 7.65
N ARG A 348 4.35 6.13 8.29
CA ARG A 348 4.51 7.52 8.72
C ARG A 348 5.48 8.24 7.80
N VAL A 349 5.11 8.30 6.54
CA VAL A 349 5.83 8.98 5.46
C VAL A 349 5.03 10.21 5.01
N ALA A 350 5.42 10.90 3.94
CA ALA A 350 4.70 12.09 3.47
C ALA A 350 3.22 11.79 3.23
N VAL A 351 2.91 10.58 2.76
CA VAL A 351 1.54 10.08 2.61
C VAL A 351 1.28 9.05 3.72
N ARG A 352 0.39 9.38 4.66
CA ARG A 352 0.12 8.52 5.81
C ARG A 352 -1.02 7.54 5.53
N TYR A 353 -0.79 6.25 5.82
CA TYR A 353 -1.78 5.17 5.78
C TYR A 353 -1.31 3.98 6.61
N TRP A 354 -2.21 3.06 6.90
CA TRP A 354 -1.85 1.80 7.56
C TRP A 354 -1.82 0.71 6.53
N GLU A 355 -0.74 -0.07 6.52
CA GLU A 355 -0.56 -1.14 5.56
C GLU A 355 0.27 -2.27 6.17
N GLY A 356 -0.27 -3.49 6.16
CA GLY A 356 0.44 -4.53 6.85
C GLY A 356 0.00 -5.96 6.59
N ALA A 357 0.94 -6.86 6.90
CA ALA A 357 0.74 -8.29 6.86
C ALA A 357 -0.27 -8.73 7.92
N VAL A 358 -1.21 -9.60 7.51
CA VAL A 358 -2.27 -10.13 8.36
C VAL A 358 -2.25 -11.66 8.39
N GLN A 359 -2.80 -12.22 9.46
CA GLN A 359 -3.18 -13.63 9.58
C GLN A 359 -4.67 -13.75 9.32
N VAL A 360 -5.06 -14.79 8.61
CA VAL A 360 -6.45 -15.19 8.40
C VAL A 360 -6.73 -16.47 9.14
N LYS A 361 -7.88 -16.54 9.83
CA LYS A 361 -8.39 -17.75 10.47
C LYS A 361 -9.84 -17.96 10.04
N SER A 362 -10.21 -19.20 9.75
CA SER A 362 -11.62 -19.53 9.58
C SER A 362 -12.35 -19.43 10.92
N ARG A 363 -13.58 -18.94 10.90
CA ARG A 363 -14.53 -18.98 12.01
C ARG A 363 -15.43 -20.20 11.93
N ALA A 364 -15.52 -20.81 10.74
CA ALA A 364 -16.26 -22.08 10.57
C ALA A 364 -15.40 -23.27 11.04
N PRO A 365 -15.98 -24.28 11.72
CA PRO A 365 -15.26 -25.49 12.07
C PRO A 365 -14.69 -26.20 10.84
N GLY A 366 -13.41 -26.59 10.90
CA GLY A 366 -12.71 -27.25 9.79
C GLY A 366 -12.44 -26.38 8.57
N GLY A 367 -12.71 -25.06 8.67
CA GLY A 367 -12.44 -24.13 7.58
C GLY A 367 -10.96 -23.77 7.47
N THR A 368 -10.59 -23.21 6.33
CA THR A 368 -9.21 -22.87 5.99
C THR A 368 -8.76 -21.55 6.61
N GLY A 369 -7.50 -21.48 7.03
CA GLY A 369 -6.82 -20.24 7.38
C GLY A 369 -6.09 -19.61 6.19
N GLY A 370 -5.11 -18.75 6.50
CA GLY A 370 -4.29 -18.13 5.48
C GLY A 370 -3.46 -16.95 5.97
N SER A 371 -2.93 -16.24 5.02
CA SER A 371 -2.21 -14.98 5.20
C SER A 371 -2.75 -13.95 4.22
N GLY A 372 -2.44 -12.69 4.44
CA GLY A 372 -2.82 -11.64 3.52
C GLY A 372 -2.13 -10.33 3.82
N TYR A 373 -2.61 -9.30 3.14
CA TYR A 373 -2.21 -7.92 3.34
C TYR A 373 -3.47 -7.04 3.39
N VAL A 374 -3.43 -6.01 4.22
CA VAL A 374 -4.52 -5.03 4.34
C VAL A 374 -3.94 -3.64 4.23
N GLU A 375 -4.55 -2.80 3.42
CA GLU A 375 -4.23 -1.38 3.32
C GLU A 375 -5.45 -0.54 3.73
N MET A 376 -5.21 0.50 4.53
CA MET A 376 -6.25 1.42 5.00
C MET A 376 -5.81 2.86 4.80
N THR A 377 -6.50 3.59 3.94
CA THR A 377 -6.23 5.00 3.65
C THR A 377 -7.31 5.92 4.20
N GLY A 378 -7.02 7.21 4.34
CA GLY A 378 -8.03 8.21 4.69
C GLY A 378 -8.48 8.21 6.16
N TYR A 379 -7.77 7.53 7.05
CA TYR A 379 -7.97 7.64 8.49
C TYR A 379 -7.23 8.87 9.05
N GLY A 380 -7.82 9.55 10.04
CA GLY A 380 -7.23 10.74 10.68
C GLY A 380 -7.45 12.06 9.93
N GLY A 381 -8.18 12.07 8.82
CA GLY A 381 -8.62 13.29 8.14
C GLY A 381 -9.64 14.09 8.96
N LYS A 382 -9.72 15.41 8.74
CA LYS A 382 -10.75 16.26 9.35
C LYS A 382 -12.13 15.78 8.85
N GLY A 383 -12.88 15.04 9.67
CA GLY A 383 -14.23 14.58 9.34
C GLY A 383 -14.65 13.22 9.90
N VAL A 384 -13.74 12.44 10.45
CA VAL A 384 -14.10 11.18 11.14
C VAL A 384 -14.10 11.44 12.65
N SER A 385 -15.16 12.02 13.18
CA SER A 385 -15.47 11.92 14.61
C SER A 385 -15.86 10.46 14.87
N ALA A 386 -15.02 9.74 15.54
CA ALA A 386 -15.41 8.45 16.11
C ALA A 386 -16.29 8.72 17.33
N ASN A 387 -17.59 8.49 17.21
CA ASN A 387 -18.45 8.20 18.35
C ASN A 387 -18.15 6.81 18.90
#